data_7c0158f202c48f8a94df553f60de36d3
#
_entry.id   7c0158f202c48f8a94df553f60de36d3
#
_cell.length_a   1.000
_cell.length_b   1.000
_cell.length_c   1.000
_cell.angle_alpha   90.00
_cell.angle_beta   90.00
_cell.angle_gamma   90.00
#
_symmetry.space_group_name_H-M   'P 1'
#
loop_
_entity.id
_entity.type
_entity.pdbx_description
1 polymer ?
#
loop_
_entity_poly.entity_id
_entity_poly.type
_entity_poly.pdbx_seq_one_letter_code
_entity_poly.pdbx_strand_id
1 'polypeptide(L)'
;MKNLFYLFFISLIAISGNQKPPEAQAPEAEAPSLYIEWYGDNEVANEMVTRGMEHIMNVEFDKAFVFFEAATQLDSTLFGPHVMLAQFSNANSENQEFHYARAKVLAADKNVNSKLFVSLLDEKNEKGKF
;
A
#
# COMPACT_ATOMS: atom_id res chain seq x y z
N MET A 1 -54.24 -41.62 16.31
CA MET A 1 -53.86 -43.01 16.61
C MET A 1 -52.46 -43.28 16.14
N LYS A 2 -51.68 -43.87 17.03
CA LYS A 2 -50.34 -44.47 16.87
C LYS A 2 -49.13 -43.59 16.75
N ASN A 3 -48.55 -43.41 17.91
CA ASN A 3 -47.19 -43.06 18.23
C ASN A 3 -46.21 -44.03 17.61
N LEU A 4 -45.14 -43.51 17.06
CA LEU A 4 -43.94 -44.31 16.84
C LEU A 4 -42.73 -43.54 17.40
N PHE A 5 -42.33 -43.98 18.58
CA PHE A 5 -41.10 -43.62 19.27
C PHE A 5 -39.93 -44.18 18.45
N TYR A 6 -39.04 -43.30 17.96
CA TYR A 6 -37.70 -43.72 17.57
C TYR A 6 -36.72 -43.34 18.67
N LEU A 7 -36.36 -44.36 19.43
CA LEU A 7 -35.20 -44.34 20.31
C LEU A 7 -33.94 -44.32 19.46
N PHE A 8 -33.28 -43.14 19.42
CA PHE A 8 -31.93 -43.05 18.88
C PHE A 8 -30.92 -43.28 19.99
N PHE A 9 -30.25 -44.41 19.91
CA PHE A 9 -29.15 -44.81 20.77
C PHE A 9 -27.97 -43.89 20.50
N ILE A 10 -27.64 -43.01 21.45
CA ILE A 10 -26.41 -42.22 21.42
C ILE A 10 -25.31 -43.09 22.02
N SER A 11 -24.47 -43.65 21.17
CA SER A 11 -23.23 -44.27 21.56
C SER A 11 -22.26 -43.22 22.05
N LEU A 12 -22.05 -43.17 23.35
CA LEU A 12 -21.06 -42.33 24.01
C LEU A 12 -19.68 -42.96 23.77
N ILE A 13 -18.98 -42.52 22.72
CA ILE A 13 -17.54 -42.80 22.57
C ILE A 13 -16.76 -41.76 23.38
N ALA A 14 -16.36 -42.13 24.56
CA ALA A 14 -15.38 -41.35 25.33
C ALA A 14 -14.00 -41.54 24.68
N ILE A 15 -13.63 -40.64 23.79
CA ILE A 15 -12.25 -40.50 23.36
C ILE A 15 -11.58 -39.57 24.36
N SER A 16 -10.90 -40.16 25.31
CA SER A 16 -9.95 -39.47 26.19
C SER A 16 -8.73 -39.09 25.34
N GLY A 17 -8.85 -38.03 24.57
CA GLY A 17 -7.74 -37.37 23.90
C GLY A 17 -7.37 -36.16 24.72
N ASN A 18 -6.12 -36.13 25.15
CA ASN A 18 -5.48 -35.05 25.87
C ASN A 18 -5.42 -33.79 24.95
N GLN A 19 -6.55 -33.08 24.82
CA GLN A 19 -6.59 -31.82 24.08
C GLN A 19 -5.91 -30.77 24.95
N LYS A 20 -4.65 -30.45 24.59
CA LYS A 20 -3.98 -29.22 24.99
C LYS A 20 -4.93 -28.06 24.71
N PRO A 21 -5.19 -27.14 25.68
CA PRO A 21 -6.03 -25.99 25.43
C PRO A 21 -5.53 -25.25 24.19
N PRO A 22 -6.39 -24.70 23.32
CA PRO A 22 -5.94 -23.87 22.23
C PRO A 22 -5.12 -22.73 22.82
N GLU A 23 -3.83 -22.79 22.54
CA GLU A 23 -2.89 -21.72 22.84
C GLU A 23 -3.45 -20.52 22.09
N ALA A 24 -3.90 -19.50 22.83
CA ALA A 24 -4.36 -18.25 22.25
C ALA A 24 -3.18 -17.74 21.43
N GLN A 25 -3.27 -17.87 20.11
CA GLN A 25 -2.32 -17.26 19.22
C GLN A 25 -2.38 -15.76 19.50
N ALA A 26 -1.32 -15.24 20.13
CA ALA A 26 -1.10 -13.80 20.20
C ALA A 26 -1.24 -13.28 18.75
N PRO A 27 -1.88 -12.13 18.53
CA PRO A 27 -1.97 -11.57 17.19
C PRO A 27 -0.56 -11.53 16.63
N GLU A 28 -0.34 -12.33 15.59
CA GLU A 28 0.93 -12.36 14.86
C GLU A 28 1.13 -10.94 14.36
N ALA A 29 2.10 -10.22 14.92
CA ALA A 29 2.39 -8.87 14.50
C ALA A 29 2.67 -8.96 13.00
N GLU A 30 1.78 -8.40 12.19
CA GLU A 30 1.93 -8.40 10.75
C GLU A 30 3.35 -7.92 10.43
N ALA A 31 4.11 -8.76 9.72
CA ALA A 31 5.45 -8.39 9.30
C ALA A 31 5.36 -7.05 8.57
N PRO A 32 6.24 -6.08 8.88
CA PRO A 32 6.15 -4.76 8.28
C PRO A 32 6.12 -4.90 6.76
N SER A 33 5.11 -4.31 6.12
CA SER A 33 4.97 -4.35 4.68
C SER A 33 6.27 -3.85 4.03
N LEU A 34 6.87 -4.71 3.18
CA LEU A 34 8.10 -4.38 2.45
C LEU A 34 7.82 -3.54 1.20
N TYR A 35 6.55 -3.22 0.94
CA TYR A 35 6.14 -2.50 -0.26
C TYR A 35 6.06 -1.00 0.01
N ILE A 36 6.37 -0.21 -1.02
CA ILE A 36 5.99 1.20 -1.06
C ILE A 36 4.49 1.26 -1.35
N GLU A 37 3.77 2.11 -0.63
CA GLU A 37 2.33 2.22 -0.76
C GLU A 37 1.95 3.11 -1.96
N TRP A 38 1.87 2.48 -3.13
CA TRP A 38 1.57 3.17 -4.40
C TRP A 38 0.09 3.52 -4.60
N TYR A 39 -0.81 2.73 -4.03
CA TYR A 39 -2.24 2.72 -4.30
C TYR A 39 -3.05 3.25 -3.12
N GLY A 40 -4.26 3.73 -3.39
CA GLY A 40 -5.25 4.17 -2.44
C GLY A 40 -6.60 3.48 -2.68
N ASP A 41 -7.68 4.09 -2.20
CA ASP A 41 -9.03 3.54 -2.29
C ASP A 41 -9.74 3.88 -3.62
N ASN A 42 -9.22 4.83 -4.40
CA ASN A 42 -9.81 5.24 -5.67
C ASN A 42 -9.30 4.35 -6.82
N GLU A 43 -10.14 3.42 -7.30
CA GLU A 43 -9.78 2.46 -8.34
C GLU A 43 -9.34 3.13 -9.66
N VAL A 44 -10.01 4.22 -10.06
CA VAL A 44 -9.66 4.93 -11.30
C VAL A 44 -8.30 5.61 -11.17
N ALA A 45 -8.02 6.21 -10.02
CA ALA A 45 -6.71 6.79 -9.74
C ALA A 45 -5.62 5.71 -9.71
N ASN A 46 -5.92 4.55 -9.12
CA ASN A 46 -5.01 3.39 -9.09
C ASN A 46 -4.70 2.87 -10.50
N GLU A 47 -5.68 2.86 -11.42
CA GLU A 47 -5.43 2.52 -12.81
C GLU A 47 -4.44 3.50 -13.47
N MET A 48 -4.58 4.80 -13.20
CA MET A 48 -3.63 5.81 -13.70
C MET A 48 -2.23 5.57 -13.13
N VAL A 49 -2.10 5.23 -11.84
CA VAL A 49 -0.80 4.84 -11.25
C VAL A 49 -0.19 3.66 -11.98
N THR A 50 -0.97 2.61 -12.23
CA THR A 50 -0.50 1.40 -12.92
C THR A 50 0.02 1.74 -14.32
N ARG A 51 -0.71 2.52 -15.11
CA ARG A 51 -0.30 2.97 -16.45
C ARG A 51 0.96 3.84 -16.39
N GLY A 52 1.03 4.74 -15.42
CA GLY A 52 2.25 5.54 -15.19
C GLY A 52 3.47 4.65 -14.94
N MET A 53 3.33 3.63 -14.10
CA MET A 53 4.42 2.68 -13.82
C MET A 53 4.81 1.85 -15.05
N GLU A 54 3.84 1.42 -15.86
CA GLU A 54 4.12 0.73 -17.13
C GLU A 54 4.97 1.60 -18.08
N HIS A 55 4.65 2.89 -18.19
CA HIS A 55 5.44 3.83 -18.98
C HIS A 55 6.85 4.07 -18.40
N ILE A 56 6.99 4.11 -17.07
CA ILE A 56 8.31 4.15 -16.43
C ILE A 56 9.15 2.93 -16.82
N MET A 57 8.57 1.73 -16.76
CA MET A 57 9.26 0.49 -17.14
C MET A 57 9.69 0.45 -18.61
N ASN A 58 8.96 1.16 -19.47
CA ASN A 58 9.28 1.32 -20.88
C ASN A 58 10.16 2.54 -21.19
N VAL A 59 10.63 3.27 -20.18
CA VAL A 59 11.47 4.49 -20.31
C VAL A 59 10.73 5.62 -21.07
N GLU A 60 9.42 5.65 -20.97
CA GLU A 60 8.54 6.64 -21.59
C GLU A 60 8.12 7.71 -20.55
N PHE A 61 9.06 8.45 -20.02
CA PHE A 61 8.85 9.34 -18.86
C PHE A 61 7.78 10.40 -19.09
N ASP A 62 7.73 11.02 -20.27
CA ASP A 62 6.73 12.05 -20.58
C ASP A 62 5.30 11.51 -20.48
N LYS A 63 5.08 10.28 -20.94
CA LYS A 63 3.78 9.62 -20.82
C LYS A 63 3.47 9.26 -19.37
N ALA A 64 4.45 8.73 -18.65
CA ALA A 64 4.30 8.39 -17.24
C ALA A 64 3.85 9.60 -16.41
N PHE A 65 4.42 10.78 -16.68
CA PHE A 65 4.04 12.04 -16.04
C PHE A 65 2.56 12.34 -16.17
N VAL A 66 2.02 12.27 -17.40
CA VAL A 66 0.60 12.53 -17.65
C VAL A 66 -0.30 11.64 -16.82
N PHE A 67 0.05 10.37 -16.68
CA PHE A 67 -0.72 9.42 -15.88
C PHE A 67 -0.59 9.68 -14.37
N PHE A 68 0.59 10.00 -13.88
CA PHE A 68 0.75 10.35 -12.46
C PHE A 68 0.05 11.66 -12.10
N GLU A 69 0.10 12.68 -12.97
CA GLU A 69 -0.66 13.91 -12.78
C GLU A 69 -2.18 13.62 -12.76
N ALA A 70 -2.68 12.83 -13.69
CA ALA A 70 -4.09 12.41 -13.68
C ALA A 70 -4.45 11.67 -12.38
N ALA A 71 -3.59 10.79 -11.90
CA ALA A 71 -3.81 10.09 -10.64
C ALA A 71 -3.92 11.05 -9.46
N THR A 72 -3.03 12.06 -9.35
CA THR A 72 -3.08 13.05 -8.26
C THR A 72 -4.28 14.00 -8.35
N GLN A 73 -4.81 14.23 -9.55
CA GLN A 73 -6.04 15.02 -9.74
C GLN A 73 -7.28 14.23 -9.33
N LEU A 74 -7.30 12.92 -9.55
CA LEU A 74 -8.39 12.03 -9.16
C LEU A 74 -8.38 11.72 -7.66
N ASP A 75 -7.19 11.59 -7.09
CA ASP A 75 -6.98 11.36 -5.66
C ASP A 75 -5.66 12.00 -5.19
N SER A 76 -5.76 13.15 -4.58
CA SER A 76 -4.62 13.92 -4.07
C SER A 76 -3.98 13.32 -2.82
N THR A 77 -4.51 12.21 -2.30
CA THR A 77 -3.97 11.49 -1.14
C THR A 77 -3.04 10.35 -1.52
N LEU A 78 -2.89 10.09 -2.82
CA LEU A 78 -1.99 9.07 -3.35
C LEU A 78 -0.53 9.47 -3.15
N PHE A 79 0.16 8.75 -2.27
CA PHE A 79 1.57 8.98 -1.96
C PHE A 79 2.49 8.73 -3.16
N GLY A 80 2.34 7.56 -3.81
CA GLY A 80 3.23 7.10 -4.88
C GLY A 80 3.36 8.07 -6.06
N PRO A 81 2.27 8.54 -6.68
CA PRO A 81 2.32 9.51 -7.77
C PRO A 81 3.04 10.81 -7.41
N HIS A 82 2.83 11.34 -6.20
CA HIS A 82 3.54 12.54 -5.75
C HIS A 82 5.05 12.31 -5.66
N VAL A 83 5.49 11.14 -5.19
CA VAL A 83 6.92 10.78 -5.16
C VAL A 83 7.49 10.73 -6.57
N MET A 84 6.80 10.07 -7.51
CA MET A 84 7.27 9.94 -8.89
C MET A 84 7.36 11.30 -9.58
N LEU A 85 6.33 12.15 -9.42
CA LEU A 85 6.34 13.50 -9.96
C LEU A 85 7.48 14.35 -9.38
N ALA A 86 7.72 14.28 -8.06
CA ALA A 86 8.86 14.96 -7.43
C ALA A 86 10.21 14.44 -7.95
N GLN A 87 10.33 13.12 -8.15
CA GLN A 87 11.58 12.48 -8.58
C GLN A 87 11.98 12.85 -10.00
N PHE A 88 11.02 12.96 -10.91
CA PHE A 88 11.26 13.14 -12.34
C PHE A 88 10.98 14.54 -12.87
N SER A 89 10.42 15.46 -12.06
CA SER A 89 10.30 16.87 -12.42
C SER A 89 11.65 17.54 -12.54
N ASN A 90 11.69 18.65 -13.27
CA ASN A 90 12.88 19.49 -13.38
C ASN A 90 13.33 19.95 -11.99
N ALA A 91 14.63 19.85 -11.74
CA ALA A 91 15.20 20.24 -10.45
C ALA A 91 14.88 21.71 -10.11
N ASN A 92 14.43 21.94 -8.89
CA ASN A 92 14.03 23.26 -8.37
C ASN A 92 12.86 23.92 -9.12
N SER A 93 12.04 23.16 -9.83
CA SER A 93 10.78 23.65 -10.39
C SER A 93 9.70 23.73 -9.31
N GLU A 94 8.75 24.64 -9.46
CA GLU A 94 7.57 24.73 -8.58
C GLU A 94 6.80 23.39 -8.51
N ASN A 95 6.74 22.68 -9.63
CA ASN A 95 6.09 21.37 -9.71
C ASN A 95 6.81 20.33 -8.84
N GLN A 96 8.15 20.29 -8.91
CA GLN A 96 8.95 19.41 -8.06
C GLN A 96 8.75 19.72 -6.58
N GLU A 97 8.85 20.99 -6.20
CA GLU A 97 8.70 21.42 -4.81
C GLU A 97 7.30 21.09 -4.27
N PHE A 98 6.26 21.34 -5.07
CA PHE A 98 4.89 21.00 -4.69
C PHE A 98 4.70 19.52 -4.42
N HIS A 99 5.08 18.67 -5.38
CA HIS A 99 4.89 17.22 -5.24
C HIS A 99 5.77 16.62 -4.15
N TYR A 100 6.98 17.15 -3.97
CA TYR A 100 7.84 16.75 -2.88
C TYR A 100 7.26 17.09 -1.50
N ALA A 101 6.76 18.30 -1.31
CA ALA A 101 6.11 18.70 -0.07
C ALA A 101 4.87 17.81 0.22
N ARG A 102 4.08 17.50 -0.80
CA ARG A 102 2.93 16.60 -0.66
C ARG A 102 3.35 15.19 -0.29
N ALA A 103 4.36 14.63 -0.95
CA ALA A 103 4.89 13.31 -0.64
C ALA A 103 5.35 13.22 0.83
N LYS A 104 6.04 14.24 1.34
CA LYS A 104 6.47 14.29 2.76
C LYS A 104 5.30 14.28 3.73
N VAL A 105 4.27 15.07 3.46
CA VAL A 105 3.06 15.10 4.32
C VAL A 105 2.37 13.74 4.30
N LEU A 106 2.16 13.17 3.13
CA LEU A 106 1.49 11.89 2.97
C LEU A 106 2.30 10.71 3.52
N ALA A 107 3.63 10.82 3.60
CA ALA A 107 4.49 9.78 4.17
C ALA A 107 4.30 9.60 5.68
N ALA A 108 3.74 10.57 6.39
CA ALA A 108 3.62 10.53 7.85
C ALA A 108 2.88 9.28 8.34
N ASP A 109 1.81 8.89 7.64
CA ASP A 109 0.95 7.75 7.99
C ASP A 109 1.30 6.46 7.21
N LYS A 110 2.38 6.49 6.41
CA LYS A 110 2.79 5.36 5.58
C LYS A 110 3.75 4.42 6.31
N ASN A 111 3.94 3.23 5.74
CA ASN A 111 4.89 2.25 6.25
C ASN A 111 6.34 2.77 6.19
N VAL A 112 7.24 2.03 6.85
CA VAL A 112 8.65 2.42 6.98
C VAL A 112 9.35 2.56 5.63
N ASN A 113 9.03 1.71 4.66
CA ASN A 113 9.66 1.74 3.34
C ASN A 113 9.23 2.95 2.52
N SER A 114 7.96 3.34 2.59
CA SER A 114 7.47 4.57 1.99
C SER A 114 8.14 5.81 2.59
N LYS A 115 8.33 5.83 3.91
CA LYS A 115 9.07 6.91 4.59
C LYS A 115 10.54 6.98 4.17
N LEU A 116 11.22 5.84 4.09
CA LEU A 116 12.60 5.76 3.61
C LEU A 116 12.72 6.21 2.16
N PHE A 117 11.74 5.88 1.32
CA PHE A 117 11.75 6.29 -0.08
C PHE A 117 11.68 7.80 -0.23
N VAL A 118 10.88 8.49 0.57
CA VAL A 118 10.86 9.97 0.60
C VAL A 118 12.16 10.56 1.11
N SER A 119 12.81 9.94 2.10
CA SER A 119 14.09 10.43 2.61
C SER A 119 15.21 10.41 1.56
N LEU A 120 15.15 9.51 0.58
CA LEU A 120 16.08 9.51 -0.55
C LEU A 120 15.93 10.74 -1.45
N LEU A 121 14.73 11.33 -1.52
CA LEU A 121 14.51 12.58 -2.23
C LEU A 121 15.17 13.76 -1.50
N ASP A 122 15.21 13.74 -0.17
CA ASP A 122 15.92 14.75 0.64
C ASP A 122 17.41 14.80 0.29
N GLU A 123 18.07 13.62 0.27
CA GLU A 123 19.51 13.55 -0.07
C GLU A 123 19.81 14.04 -1.48
N LYS A 124 18.93 13.74 -2.44
CA LYS A 124 19.09 14.21 -3.82
C LYS A 124 18.99 15.73 -3.92
N ASN A 125 18.04 16.34 -3.21
CA ASN A 125 17.84 17.77 -3.20
C ASN A 125 18.99 18.51 -2.50
N GLU A 126 19.58 17.93 -1.45
CA GLU A 126 20.74 18.50 -0.77
C GLU A 126 22.01 18.45 -1.65
N LYS A 127 22.23 17.33 -2.34
CA LYS A 127 23.40 17.16 -3.25
C LYS A 127 23.29 17.96 -4.54
N GLY A 128 22.09 18.34 -4.96
CA GLY A 128 21.87 19.20 -6.14
C GLY A 128 22.09 20.69 -5.90
N LYS A 129 22.47 21.08 -4.68
CA LYS A 129 22.77 22.48 -4.31
C LYS A 129 24.26 22.86 -4.41
N PHE A 130 25.07 21.97 -5.02
CA PHE A 130 26.50 22.22 -5.26
C PHE A 130 26.78 22.69 -6.68
#